data_1da0140dbc151c9b605c64db07503e12
#
_entry.id   1da0140dbc151c9b605c64db07503e12
#
_cell.length_a   1.000
_cell.length_b   1.000
_cell.length_c   1.000
_cell.angle_alpha   90.00
_cell.angle_beta   90.00
_cell.angle_gamma   90.00
#
_symmetry.space_group_name_H-M   'P 1'
#
loop_
_entity.id
_entity.type
_entity.pdbx_description
1 polymer ?
#
loop_
_entity_poly.entity_id
_entity_poly.type
_entity_poly.pdbx_seq_one_letter_code
_entity_poly.pdbx_strand_id
1 'polypeptide(L)'
;MNKRHEFTPEEIERLNHDLKRQLGPEFLSQRTGPGGKFTYIEGQSAIHLANELFGFNGWTSELRSLTVDFMDEHDGRVDVGVSAIVRITLKDGTFHEDVGYGQMENSKSKGAAMEKAKKEAATDALKRALRMFGNVLGNCIYDKNYTSRMQYVKKPGVIITIQ
;
A
#
# COMPACT_ATOMS: atom_id res chain seq x y z
N MET A 1 9.98 20.83 22.48
CA MET A 1 9.91 19.43 22.91
C MET A 1 8.55 18.89 22.49
N ASN A 2 8.49 18.16 21.35
CA ASN A 2 7.25 17.55 20.90
C ASN A 2 6.89 16.44 21.90
N LYS A 3 5.81 16.63 22.65
CA LYS A 3 5.23 15.55 23.44
C LYS A 3 4.77 14.49 22.45
N ARG A 4 5.44 13.33 22.38
CA ARG A 4 4.93 12.17 21.71
C ARG A 4 3.58 11.82 22.35
N HIS A 5 2.55 11.70 21.54
CA HIS A 5 1.23 11.29 22.02
C HIS A 5 1.24 9.76 22.15
N GLU A 6 1.35 9.29 23.37
CA GLU A 6 1.27 7.86 23.63
C GLU A 6 -0.14 7.32 23.36
N PHE A 7 -0.22 6.05 22.98
CA PHE A 7 -1.48 5.34 22.95
C PHE A 7 -1.92 4.99 24.38
N THR A 8 -3.21 5.15 24.67
CA THR A 8 -3.75 4.66 25.93
C THR A 8 -3.78 3.14 25.95
N PRO A 9 -3.85 2.49 27.14
CA PRO A 9 -3.98 1.03 27.22
C PRO A 9 -5.17 0.49 26.42
N GLU A 10 -6.30 1.19 26.42
CA GLU A 10 -7.51 0.82 25.67
C GLU A 10 -7.28 0.94 24.16
N GLU A 11 -6.58 1.97 23.69
CA GLU A 11 -6.20 2.12 22.29
C GLU A 11 -5.26 0.98 21.86
N ILE A 12 -4.29 0.62 22.69
CA ILE A 12 -3.35 -0.48 22.40
C ILE A 12 -4.11 -1.81 22.29
N GLU A 13 -5.01 -2.10 23.22
CA GLU A 13 -5.82 -3.33 23.20
C GLU A 13 -6.67 -3.41 21.92
N ARG A 14 -7.37 -2.32 21.58
CA ARG A 14 -8.15 -2.22 20.35
C ARG A 14 -7.29 -2.42 19.11
N LEU A 15 -6.14 -1.74 19.00
CA LEU A 15 -5.25 -1.85 17.85
C LEU A 15 -4.66 -3.27 17.74
N ASN A 16 -4.26 -3.89 18.84
CA ASN A 16 -3.79 -5.27 18.83
C ASN A 16 -4.84 -6.25 18.33
N HIS A 17 -6.11 -6.03 18.67
CA HIS A 17 -7.22 -6.82 18.15
C HIS A 17 -7.47 -6.54 16.65
N ASP A 18 -7.62 -5.28 16.28
CA ASP A 18 -8.03 -4.89 14.93
C ASP A 18 -6.95 -5.17 13.88
N LEU A 19 -5.66 -4.98 14.21
CA LEU A 19 -4.54 -5.22 13.30
C LEU A 19 -4.37 -6.70 12.91
N LYS A 20 -4.82 -7.63 13.75
CA LYS A 20 -4.78 -9.07 13.48
C LYS A 20 -5.89 -9.55 12.55
N ARG A 21 -6.95 -8.77 12.35
CA ARG A 21 -8.07 -9.13 11.50
C ARG A 21 -7.61 -9.26 10.05
N GLN A 22 -8.18 -10.20 9.34
CA GLN A 22 -7.98 -10.31 7.89
C GLN A 22 -8.86 -9.31 7.15
N LEU A 23 -8.40 -8.87 5.98
CA LEU A 23 -9.20 -8.04 5.10
C LEU A 23 -10.39 -8.79 4.55
N GLY A 24 -11.51 -8.08 4.42
CA GLY A 24 -12.64 -8.55 3.62
C GLY A 24 -12.36 -8.47 2.11
N PRO A 25 -13.08 -9.25 1.30
CA PRO A 25 -12.88 -9.28 -0.15
C PRO A 25 -13.18 -7.95 -0.84
N GLU A 26 -13.94 -7.06 -0.21
CA GLU A 26 -14.29 -5.73 -0.70
C GLU A 26 -13.07 -4.82 -0.87
N PHE A 27 -12.00 -5.05 -0.10
CA PHE A 27 -10.76 -4.27 -0.17
C PHE A 27 -9.75 -4.80 -1.17
N LEU A 28 -10.03 -5.95 -1.78
CA LEU A 28 -9.10 -6.63 -2.67
C LEU A 28 -9.39 -6.32 -4.12
N SER A 29 -8.33 -6.05 -4.87
CA SER A 29 -8.34 -5.91 -6.32
C SER A 29 -7.46 -6.99 -6.96
N GLN A 30 -7.72 -7.30 -8.21
CA GLN A 30 -6.96 -8.27 -8.98
C GLN A 30 -6.49 -7.66 -10.29
N ARG A 31 -5.29 -8.03 -10.69
CA ARG A 31 -4.75 -7.71 -12.01
C ARG A 31 -4.13 -8.95 -12.64
N THR A 32 -4.16 -9.02 -13.96
CA THR A 32 -3.47 -10.06 -14.73
C THR A 32 -2.04 -9.60 -15.02
N GLY A 33 -1.09 -10.50 -14.82
CA GLY A 33 0.32 -10.27 -15.10
C GLY A 33 1.00 -11.54 -15.62
N PRO A 34 2.31 -11.52 -15.88
CA PRO A 34 3.05 -12.62 -16.50
C PRO A 34 2.93 -13.98 -15.79
N GLY A 35 2.68 -14.00 -14.49
CA GLY A 35 2.51 -15.20 -13.68
C GLY A 35 1.05 -15.59 -13.38
N GLY A 36 0.07 -14.94 -14.00
CA GLY A 36 -1.36 -15.14 -13.75
C GLY A 36 -2.04 -13.95 -13.08
N LYS A 37 -3.03 -14.23 -12.23
CA LYS A 37 -3.76 -13.19 -11.47
C LYS A 37 -3.07 -12.86 -10.16
N PHE A 38 -2.88 -11.57 -9.90
CA PHE A 38 -2.31 -11.05 -8.65
C PHE A 38 -3.37 -10.32 -7.86
N THR A 39 -3.46 -10.61 -6.56
CA THR A 39 -4.32 -9.92 -5.61
C THR A 39 -3.53 -8.78 -4.95
N TYR A 40 -4.15 -7.60 -4.85
CA TYR A 40 -3.52 -6.42 -4.24
C TYR A 40 -4.57 -5.52 -3.58
N ILE A 41 -4.09 -4.56 -2.78
CA ILE A 41 -4.90 -3.49 -2.21
C ILE A 41 -4.58 -2.19 -2.96
N GLU A 42 -5.61 -1.44 -3.35
CA GLU A 42 -5.46 -0.10 -3.89
C GLU A 42 -4.84 0.84 -2.86
N GLY A 43 -3.99 1.77 -3.31
CA GLY A 43 -3.33 2.73 -2.41
C GLY A 43 -4.32 3.56 -1.59
N GLN A 44 -5.41 4.04 -2.19
CA GLN A 44 -6.44 4.77 -1.46
C GLN A 44 -7.16 3.93 -0.40
N SER A 45 -7.35 2.63 -0.65
CA SER A 45 -7.95 1.71 0.33
C SER A 45 -7.04 1.49 1.52
N ALA A 46 -5.73 1.36 1.29
CA ALA A 46 -4.74 1.25 2.36
C ALA A 46 -4.70 2.52 3.23
N ILE A 47 -4.72 3.68 2.63
CA ILE A 47 -4.78 4.97 3.34
C ILE A 47 -6.07 5.09 4.15
N HIS A 48 -7.20 4.74 3.57
CA HIS A 48 -8.49 4.77 4.25
C HIS A 48 -8.50 3.87 5.49
N LEU A 49 -8.00 2.63 5.35
CA LEU A 49 -7.88 1.70 6.48
C LEU A 49 -6.95 2.23 7.58
N ALA A 50 -5.81 2.83 7.21
CA ALA A 50 -4.90 3.44 8.16
C ALA A 50 -5.56 4.60 8.93
N ASN A 51 -6.33 5.44 8.24
CA ASN A 51 -7.08 6.53 8.87
C ASN A 51 -8.17 6.03 9.80
N GLU A 52 -8.85 4.93 9.47
CA GLU A 52 -9.85 4.33 10.36
C GLU A 52 -9.23 3.72 11.61
N LEU A 53 -8.07 3.05 11.47
CA LEU A 53 -7.39 2.38 12.57
C LEU A 53 -6.70 3.37 13.52
N PHE A 54 -5.94 4.30 12.97
CA PHE A 54 -5.06 5.20 13.73
C PHE A 54 -5.65 6.59 13.94
N GLY A 55 -6.69 6.97 13.21
CA GLY A 55 -7.17 8.35 13.11
C GLY A 55 -6.37 9.17 12.09
N PHE A 56 -6.97 10.24 11.58
CA PHE A 56 -6.32 11.09 10.55
C PHE A 56 -5.02 11.72 11.03
N ASN A 57 -4.85 11.92 12.32
CA ASN A 57 -3.67 12.52 12.96
C ASN A 57 -2.87 11.51 13.80
N GLY A 58 -3.21 10.22 13.72
CA GLY A 58 -2.54 9.17 14.48
C GLY A 58 -1.35 8.53 13.74
N TRP A 59 -1.11 8.93 12.51
CA TRP A 59 -0.02 8.41 11.69
C TRP A 59 0.46 9.44 10.66
N THR A 60 1.68 9.28 10.19
CA THR A 60 2.28 10.08 9.13
C THR A 60 3.03 9.19 8.15
N SER A 61 3.14 9.64 6.91
CA SER A 61 4.01 9.04 5.90
C SER A 61 5.09 10.01 5.48
N GLU A 62 6.28 9.48 5.21
CA GLU A 62 7.43 10.25 4.78
C GLU A 62 8.11 9.55 3.62
N LEU A 63 8.22 10.24 2.48
CA LEU A 63 9.02 9.77 1.37
C LEU A 63 10.50 10.00 1.68
N ARG A 64 11.21 8.95 2.10
CA ARG A 64 12.59 8.99 2.53
C ARG A 64 13.57 9.10 1.37
N SER A 65 13.26 8.41 0.28
CA SER A 65 14.04 8.47 -0.95
C SER A 65 13.19 8.15 -2.17
N LEU A 66 13.60 8.67 -3.29
CA LEU A 66 13.02 8.37 -4.61
C LEU A 66 14.18 8.38 -5.60
N THR A 67 14.49 7.23 -6.17
CA THR A 67 15.65 7.02 -7.02
C THR A 67 15.24 6.49 -8.38
N VAL A 68 15.69 7.15 -9.44
CA VAL A 68 15.60 6.59 -10.80
C VAL A 68 16.72 5.58 -10.95
N ASP A 69 16.38 4.30 -10.93
CA ASP A 69 17.36 3.21 -10.99
C ASP A 69 17.94 3.07 -12.38
N PHE A 70 17.09 3.22 -13.40
CA PHE A 70 17.51 3.24 -14.78
C PHE A 70 16.53 4.01 -15.67
N MET A 71 17.04 4.50 -16.77
CA MET A 71 16.29 5.05 -17.89
C MET A 71 17.01 4.69 -19.18
N ASP A 72 16.43 3.79 -19.96
CA ASP A 72 16.99 3.30 -21.21
C ASP A 72 16.15 3.77 -22.38
N GLU A 73 16.81 4.36 -23.39
CA GLU A 73 16.18 4.80 -24.63
C GLU A 73 16.56 3.85 -25.78
N HIS A 74 15.55 3.41 -26.52
CA HIS A 74 15.75 2.56 -27.70
C HIS A 74 14.60 2.76 -28.69
N ASP A 75 14.94 2.95 -29.95
CA ASP A 75 13.97 3.09 -31.05
C ASP A 75 12.85 4.12 -30.80
N GLY A 76 13.18 5.26 -30.19
CA GLY A 76 12.22 6.30 -29.80
C GLY A 76 11.30 5.92 -28.63
N ARG A 77 11.63 4.87 -27.90
CA ARG A 77 10.93 4.38 -26.72
C ARG A 77 11.81 4.47 -25.48
N VAL A 78 11.18 4.50 -24.32
CA VAL A 78 11.85 4.64 -23.02
C VAL A 78 11.38 3.55 -22.08
N ASP A 79 12.34 2.93 -21.41
CA ASP A 79 12.14 2.06 -20.25
C ASP A 79 12.64 2.79 -19.01
N VAL A 80 11.83 2.84 -17.95
CA VAL A 80 12.15 3.52 -16.69
C VAL A 80 11.86 2.60 -15.52
N GLY A 81 12.80 2.54 -14.58
CA GLY A 81 12.63 1.90 -13.28
C GLY A 81 12.94 2.88 -12.16
N VAL A 82 12.08 2.93 -11.14
CA VAL A 82 12.18 3.81 -9.99
C VAL A 82 11.97 3.03 -8.71
N SER A 83 12.82 3.25 -7.71
CA SER A 83 12.61 2.77 -6.35
C SER A 83 12.34 3.92 -5.38
N ALA A 84 11.52 3.65 -4.38
CA ALA A 84 11.18 4.59 -3.33
C ALA A 84 11.32 3.92 -1.96
N ILE A 85 11.64 4.70 -0.93
CA ILE A 85 11.56 4.28 0.46
C ILE A 85 10.55 5.17 1.15
N VAL A 86 9.55 4.55 1.79
CA VAL A 86 8.54 5.26 2.59
C VAL A 86 8.60 4.78 4.02
N ARG A 87 8.58 5.72 4.94
CA ARG A 87 8.42 5.49 6.38
C ARG A 87 7.03 5.87 6.81
N ILE A 88 6.37 4.96 7.54
CA ILE A 88 5.13 5.22 8.24
C ILE A 88 5.42 5.30 9.73
N THR A 89 5.04 6.40 10.35
CA THR A 89 5.26 6.64 11.78
C THR A 89 3.93 6.87 12.47
N LEU A 90 3.67 6.13 13.55
CA LEU A 90 2.50 6.32 14.39
C LEU A 90 2.74 7.45 15.42
N LYS A 91 1.67 7.94 16.04
CA LYS A 91 1.73 9.06 16.99
C LYS A 91 2.69 8.84 18.17
N ASP A 92 2.93 7.61 18.58
CA ASP A 92 3.85 7.25 19.65
C ASP A 92 5.33 7.15 19.20
N GLY A 93 5.57 7.29 17.90
CA GLY A 93 6.88 7.18 17.29
C GLY A 93 7.24 5.80 16.77
N THR A 94 6.38 4.80 16.93
CA THR A 94 6.55 3.50 16.29
C THR A 94 6.53 3.65 14.78
N PHE A 95 7.50 3.07 14.07
CA PHE A 95 7.56 3.21 12.62
C PHE A 95 7.97 1.91 11.92
N HIS A 96 7.61 1.83 10.65
CA HIS A 96 8.10 0.87 9.67
C HIS A 96 8.46 1.57 8.38
N GLU A 97 9.49 1.07 7.72
CA GLU A 97 9.92 1.48 6.39
C GLU A 97 9.92 0.29 5.45
N ASP A 98 9.65 0.54 4.18
CA ASP A 98 9.86 -0.45 3.14
C ASP A 98 10.21 0.21 1.81
N VAL A 99 10.77 -0.60 0.93
CA VAL A 99 11.12 -0.24 -0.44
C VAL A 99 9.95 -0.59 -1.36
N GLY A 100 9.61 0.34 -2.24
CA GLY A 100 8.67 0.13 -3.32
C GLY A 100 9.35 0.33 -4.67
N TYR A 101 8.78 -0.27 -5.69
CA TYR A 101 9.27 -0.22 -7.05
C TYR A 101 8.16 0.13 -8.03
N GLY A 102 8.49 0.93 -9.02
CA GLY A 102 7.62 1.28 -10.13
C GLY A 102 8.38 1.27 -11.44
N GLN A 103 7.69 0.91 -12.52
CA GLN A 103 8.31 0.86 -13.83
C GLN A 103 7.33 1.20 -14.94
N MET A 104 7.88 1.63 -16.05
CA MET A 104 7.21 1.76 -17.32
C MET A 104 8.14 1.29 -18.42
N GLU A 105 7.67 0.39 -19.25
CA GLU A 105 8.42 -0.13 -20.38
C GLU A 105 7.82 0.35 -21.71
N ASN A 106 8.68 0.50 -22.69
CA ASN A 106 8.28 0.77 -24.07
C ASN A 106 7.39 2.01 -24.23
N SER A 107 7.63 3.04 -23.44
CA SER A 107 6.87 4.30 -23.48
C SER A 107 7.33 5.21 -24.61
N LYS A 108 6.37 5.84 -25.28
CA LYS A 108 6.64 6.88 -26.30
C LYS A 108 7.01 8.24 -25.68
N SER A 109 6.71 8.43 -24.39
CA SER A 109 6.91 9.69 -23.68
C SER A 109 7.77 9.48 -22.44
N LYS A 110 8.89 10.17 -22.37
CA LYS A 110 9.78 10.22 -21.20
C LYS A 110 9.04 10.74 -19.97
N GLY A 111 8.31 11.84 -20.12
CA GLY A 111 7.59 12.46 -19.01
C GLY A 111 6.51 11.56 -18.45
N ALA A 112 5.72 10.92 -19.31
CA ALA A 112 4.68 9.97 -18.88
C ALA A 112 5.27 8.74 -18.20
N ALA A 113 6.39 8.22 -18.69
CA ALA A 113 7.09 7.09 -18.10
C ALA A 113 7.60 7.41 -16.69
N MET A 114 8.23 8.56 -16.53
CA MET A 114 8.73 9.05 -15.24
C MET A 114 7.60 9.26 -14.22
N GLU A 115 6.53 9.92 -14.64
CA GLU A 115 5.38 10.19 -13.78
C GLU A 115 4.77 8.88 -13.26
N LYS A 116 4.50 7.93 -14.16
CA LYS A 116 3.92 6.63 -13.79
C LYS A 116 4.85 5.84 -12.87
N ALA A 117 6.12 5.71 -13.23
CA ALA A 117 7.08 4.93 -12.45
C ALA A 117 7.28 5.50 -11.03
N LYS A 118 7.39 6.83 -10.90
CA LYS A 118 7.52 7.50 -9.59
C LYS A 118 6.30 7.33 -8.71
N LYS A 119 5.10 7.52 -9.25
CA LYS A 119 3.84 7.33 -8.51
C LYS A 119 3.67 5.88 -8.06
N GLU A 120 3.96 4.93 -8.93
CA GLU A 120 3.87 3.51 -8.62
C GLU A 120 4.87 3.12 -7.53
N ALA A 121 6.12 3.57 -7.61
CA ALA A 121 7.14 3.30 -6.60
C ALA A 121 6.75 3.83 -5.22
N ALA A 122 6.28 5.07 -5.14
CA ALA A 122 5.86 5.69 -3.89
C ALA A 122 4.63 4.98 -3.28
N THR A 123 3.64 4.64 -4.09
CA THR A 123 2.44 3.93 -3.65
C THR A 123 2.76 2.51 -3.19
N ASP A 124 3.62 1.80 -3.91
CA ASP A 124 4.05 0.46 -3.55
C ASP A 124 4.82 0.47 -2.21
N ALA A 125 5.74 1.41 -2.04
CA ALA A 125 6.49 1.58 -0.78
C ALA A 125 5.57 1.88 0.41
N LEU A 126 4.60 2.78 0.24
CA LEU A 126 3.60 3.11 1.27
C LEU A 126 2.80 1.87 1.69
N LYS A 127 2.28 1.13 0.75
CA LYS A 127 1.50 -0.10 1.03
C LYS A 127 2.35 -1.15 1.73
N ARG A 128 3.59 -1.32 1.30
CA ARG A 128 4.53 -2.29 1.88
C ARG A 128 4.94 -1.93 3.31
N ALA A 129 5.12 -0.65 3.61
CA ALA A 129 5.38 -0.19 4.97
C ALA A 129 4.16 -0.36 5.88
N LEU A 130 2.96 -0.02 5.40
CA LEU A 130 1.71 -0.17 6.16
C LEU A 130 1.40 -1.63 6.54
N ARG A 131 1.63 -2.59 5.64
CA ARG A 131 1.36 -4.01 5.91
C ARG A 131 2.11 -4.57 7.11
N MET A 132 3.25 -3.99 7.45
CA MET A 132 4.06 -4.46 8.58
C MET A 132 3.38 -4.26 9.94
N PHE A 133 2.39 -3.37 10.04
CA PHE A 133 1.61 -3.19 11.26
C PHE A 133 0.60 -4.32 11.50
N GLY A 134 0.13 -5.01 10.47
CA GLY A 134 -0.78 -6.15 10.66
C GLY A 134 -1.57 -6.57 9.42
N ASN A 135 -2.31 -7.66 9.59
CA ASN A 135 -3.04 -8.30 8.50
C ASN A 135 -4.09 -7.40 7.85
N VAL A 136 -4.82 -6.62 8.65
CA VAL A 136 -5.86 -5.72 8.15
C VAL A 136 -5.32 -4.59 7.26
N LEU A 137 -4.03 -4.30 7.35
CA LEU A 137 -3.32 -3.34 6.49
C LEU A 137 -2.62 -4.01 5.29
N GLY A 138 -2.94 -5.27 5.02
CA GLY A 138 -2.53 -5.95 3.80
C GLY A 138 -1.51 -7.06 3.98
N ASN A 139 -1.00 -7.31 5.17
CA ASN A 139 -0.04 -8.39 5.36
C ASN A 139 -0.61 -9.77 5.00
N CYS A 140 -1.92 -9.98 5.17
CA CYS A 140 -2.60 -11.23 4.81
C CYS A 140 -2.55 -11.56 3.31
N ILE A 141 -2.33 -10.59 2.43
CA ILE A 141 -2.23 -10.83 0.97
C ILE A 141 -1.01 -11.69 0.62
N TYR A 142 0.02 -11.69 1.46
CA TYR A 142 1.21 -12.51 1.29
C TYR A 142 1.03 -13.94 1.79
N ASP A 143 -0.10 -14.25 2.45
CA ASP A 143 -0.48 -15.59 2.85
C ASP A 143 -1.24 -16.28 1.70
N LYS A 144 -0.65 -17.35 1.16
CA LYS A 144 -1.23 -18.13 0.06
C LYS A 144 -2.56 -18.77 0.45
N ASN A 145 -2.72 -19.18 1.71
CA ASN A 145 -3.97 -19.77 2.19
C ASN A 145 -5.11 -18.75 2.21
N TYR A 146 -4.80 -17.52 2.62
CA TYR A 146 -5.75 -16.42 2.59
C TYR A 146 -6.16 -16.08 1.15
N THR A 147 -5.21 -15.84 0.25
CA THR A 147 -5.48 -15.47 -1.14
C THR A 147 -6.24 -16.55 -1.89
N SER A 148 -5.92 -17.83 -1.67
CA SER A 148 -6.64 -18.96 -2.26
C SER A 148 -8.09 -19.01 -1.82
N ARG A 149 -8.37 -18.77 -0.54
CA ARG A 149 -9.76 -18.71 -0.03
C ARG A 149 -10.54 -17.54 -0.61
N MET A 150 -9.91 -16.39 -0.74
CA MET A 150 -10.56 -15.16 -1.24
C MET A 150 -10.98 -15.25 -2.70
N GLN A 151 -10.39 -16.12 -3.51
CA GLN A 151 -10.81 -16.35 -4.90
C GLN A 151 -12.25 -16.86 -5.01
N TYR A 152 -12.74 -17.54 -3.98
CA TYR A 152 -14.09 -18.15 -3.95
C TYR A 152 -15.12 -17.31 -3.20
N VAL A 153 -14.70 -16.24 -2.54
CA VAL A 153 -15.60 -15.34 -1.79
C VAL A 153 -16.17 -14.28 -2.73
N LYS A 154 -17.50 -14.23 -2.85
CA LYS A 154 -18.16 -13.16 -3.61
C LYS A 154 -18.03 -11.84 -2.85
N LYS A 155 -17.69 -10.78 -3.57
CA LYS A 155 -17.73 -9.42 -3.00
C LYS A 155 -19.18 -9.11 -2.61
N PRO A 156 -19.42 -8.48 -1.44
CA PRO A 156 -20.76 -7.96 -1.11
C PRO A 156 -21.22 -7.03 -2.23
N GLY A 157 -22.45 -7.20 -2.69
CA GLY A 157 -23.03 -6.28 -3.66
C GLY A 157 -23.06 -4.87 -3.06
N VAL A 158 -22.72 -3.87 -3.85
CA VAL A 158 -22.85 -2.46 -3.43
C VAL A 158 -24.36 -2.18 -3.33
N ILE A 159 -24.89 -2.15 -2.13
CA ILE A 159 -26.26 -1.65 -1.89
C ILE A 159 -26.13 -0.13 -1.89
N ILE A 160 -26.45 0.50 -3.02
CA ILE A 160 -26.60 1.94 -3.08
C ILE A 160 -27.96 2.24 -2.45
N THR A 161 -27.97 2.61 -1.19
CA THR A 161 -29.15 3.20 -0.56
C THR A 161 -29.18 4.67 -0.96
N ILE A 162 -29.98 5.00 -1.97
CA ILE A 162 -30.29 6.38 -2.30
C ILE A 162 -31.30 6.84 -1.24
N GLN A 163 -30.90 7.73 -0.35
CA GLN A 163 -31.79 8.51 0.51
C GLN A 163 -32.12 9.82 -0.17
#